data_088e0e35348fe0ebd1fe0fe817342a68
#
_entry.id   088e0e35348fe0ebd1fe0fe817342a68
#
_cell.length_a   1.000
_cell.length_b   1.000
_cell.length_c   1.000
_cell.angle_alpha   90.00
_cell.angle_beta   90.00
_cell.angle_gamma   90.00
#
_symmetry.space_group_name_H-M   'P 1'
#
loop_
_entity.id
_entity.type
_entity.pdbx_description
1 polymer ?
#
loop_
_entity_poly.entity_id
_entity_poly.type
_entity_poly.pdbx_seq_one_letter_code
_entity_poly.pdbx_strand_id
1 'polypeptide(L)'
;MERMIPIVFVAVAVSVGASAQGGRSAPPPLPLEPGASQADVDKALLAAPAALRDQATVIKWKSDFTYDTLRKGTNGLVCYDRSGYPLQQPFSVQCTSAANLSREAQNLKAEASGDRSKSEAMLKALEQDGTRAKPAFGSVWYHLSGPDRDHVSPHQMTVAVPGATEASLGLPEKRRETGAWIMNAGTSTAHIMIPGR
;
A
#
# COMPACT_ATOMS: atom_id res chain seq x y z
N MET A 1 46.39 -30.41 -65.90
CA MET A 1 46.68 -29.09 -65.33
C MET A 1 45.57 -28.74 -64.37
N GLU A 2 45.72 -29.14 -63.09
CA GLU A 2 44.74 -28.87 -62.03
C GLU A 2 45.10 -27.56 -61.42
N ARG A 3 44.16 -26.62 -61.42
CA ARG A 3 44.30 -25.31 -60.76
C ARG A 3 43.75 -25.44 -59.31
N MET A 4 44.63 -25.49 -58.34
CA MET A 4 44.32 -25.34 -56.92
C MET A 4 43.96 -23.88 -56.62
N ILE A 5 42.72 -23.68 -56.10
CA ILE A 5 42.26 -22.39 -55.62
C ILE A 5 42.51 -22.34 -54.09
N PRO A 6 43.24 -21.39 -53.56
CA PRO A 6 43.44 -21.30 -52.12
C PRO A 6 42.18 -20.74 -51.45
N ILE A 7 41.64 -21.46 -50.43
CA ILE A 7 40.55 -21.01 -49.57
C ILE A 7 41.18 -20.14 -48.49
N VAL A 8 40.83 -18.84 -48.52
CA VAL A 8 41.20 -17.90 -47.48
C VAL A 8 40.14 -17.94 -46.37
N PHE A 9 40.51 -18.43 -45.20
CA PHE A 9 39.67 -18.34 -43.99
C PHE A 9 39.82 -16.95 -43.38
N VAL A 10 38.76 -16.15 -43.45
CA VAL A 10 38.66 -14.89 -42.68
C VAL A 10 38.11 -15.23 -41.30
N ALA A 11 38.96 -15.15 -40.27
CA ALA A 11 38.55 -15.26 -38.88
C ALA A 11 37.91 -13.95 -38.45
N VAL A 12 36.60 -13.95 -38.28
CA VAL A 12 35.87 -12.80 -37.65
C VAL A 12 36.00 -12.94 -36.15
N ALA A 13 36.81 -12.13 -35.52
CA ALA A 13 36.87 -11.99 -34.06
C ALA A 13 35.64 -11.22 -33.58
N VAL A 14 34.66 -11.94 -33.00
CA VAL A 14 33.52 -11.32 -32.30
C VAL A 14 34.00 -10.92 -30.90
N SER A 15 34.29 -9.64 -30.72
CA SER A 15 34.54 -9.08 -29.39
C SER A 15 33.19 -9.00 -28.64
N VAL A 16 32.96 -9.92 -27.71
CA VAL A 16 31.87 -9.84 -26.73
C VAL A 16 32.21 -8.72 -25.74
N GLY A 17 31.68 -7.54 -25.98
CA GLY A 17 31.74 -6.45 -25.02
C GLY A 17 30.94 -6.84 -23.78
N ALA A 18 31.64 -7.13 -22.68
CA ALA A 18 31.01 -7.26 -21.36
C ALA A 18 30.46 -5.89 -20.96
N SER A 19 29.15 -5.69 -21.14
CA SER A 19 28.44 -4.56 -20.56
C SER A 19 28.48 -4.71 -19.05
N ALA A 20 29.35 -4.01 -18.36
CA ALA A 20 29.30 -3.84 -16.94
C ALA A 20 27.97 -3.17 -16.60
N GLN A 21 26.98 -3.97 -16.14
CA GLN A 21 25.79 -3.45 -15.49
C GLN A 21 26.26 -2.74 -14.23
N GLY A 22 26.41 -1.41 -14.32
CA GLY A 22 26.68 -0.58 -13.16
C GLY A 22 25.54 -0.79 -12.16
N GLY A 23 25.80 -1.59 -11.13
CA GLY A 23 24.90 -1.78 -10.02
C GLY A 23 24.60 -0.39 -9.45
N ARG A 24 23.37 0.10 -9.63
CA ARG A 24 22.90 1.28 -8.90
C ARG A 24 22.90 0.85 -7.43
N SER A 25 23.82 1.39 -6.66
CA SER A 25 23.79 1.27 -5.21
C SER A 25 22.41 1.74 -4.74
N ALA A 26 21.75 0.95 -3.90
CA ALA A 26 20.51 1.37 -3.29
C ALA A 26 20.73 2.73 -2.60
N PRO A 27 19.79 3.69 -2.72
CA PRO A 27 19.91 4.94 -2.00
C PRO A 27 20.05 4.67 -0.49
N PRO A 28 20.79 5.52 0.24
CA PRO A 28 20.93 5.36 1.69
C PRO A 28 19.55 5.39 2.35
N PRO A 29 19.34 4.65 3.43
CA PRO A 29 18.09 4.66 4.17
C PRO A 29 17.75 6.09 4.65
N LEU A 30 16.47 6.43 4.60
CA LEU A 30 15.98 7.73 5.07
C LEU A 30 16.19 7.86 6.59
N PRO A 31 16.58 9.06 7.08
CA PRO A 31 16.79 9.28 8.50
C PRO A 31 15.48 9.17 9.28
N LEU A 32 15.60 8.75 10.54
CA LEU A 32 14.49 8.80 11.50
C LEU A 32 14.34 10.20 12.07
N GLU A 33 13.12 10.57 12.41
CA GLU A 33 12.85 11.77 13.20
C GLU A 33 13.37 11.59 14.66
N PRO A 34 13.71 12.65 15.36
CA PRO A 34 14.18 12.57 16.74
C PRO A 34 13.24 11.80 17.64
N GLY A 35 13.76 10.79 18.37
CA GLY A 35 12.98 9.96 19.28
C GLY A 35 12.18 8.82 18.60
N ALA A 36 12.22 8.68 17.28
CA ALA A 36 11.57 7.58 16.59
C ALA A 36 12.31 6.26 16.78
N SER A 37 11.54 5.17 16.92
CA SER A 37 12.07 3.81 17.03
C SER A 37 12.21 3.17 15.66
N GLN A 38 13.37 2.61 15.33
CA GLN A 38 13.57 1.82 14.12
C GLN A 38 12.61 0.62 14.07
N ALA A 39 12.37 -0.03 15.19
CA ALA A 39 11.46 -1.17 15.27
C ALA A 39 10.00 -0.79 14.92
N ASP A 40 9.53 0.39 15.36
CA ASP A 40 8.20 0.90 15.00
C ASP A 40 8.11 1.18 13.50
N VAL A 41 9.19 1.74 12.92
CA VAL A 41 9.27 2.01 11.48
C VAL A 41 9.27 0.71 10.68
N ASP A 42 10.10 -0.26 11.04
CA ASP A 42 10.18 -1.54 10.36
C ASP A 42 8.86 -2.30 10.42
N LYS A 43 8.18 -2.25 11.56
CA LYS A 43 6.85 -2.87 11.73
C LYS A 43 5.83 -2.24 10.80
N ALA A 44 5.71 -0.92 10.80
CA ALA A 44 4.72 -0.22 9.95
C ALA A 44 4.94 -0.48 8.46
N LEU A 45 6.19 -0.61 8.02
CA LEU A 45 6.56 -0.85 6.63
C LEU A 45 6.21 -2.25 6.12
N LEU A 46 5.86 -3.20 6.98
CA LEU A 46 5.51 -4.56 6.55
C LEU A 46 4.31 -4.58 5.60
N ALA A 47 3.37 -3.64 5.71
CA ALA A 47 2.25 -3.53 4.79
C ALA A 47 2.63 -3.00 3.41
N ALA A 48 3.76 -2.29 3.27
CA ALA A 48 4.17 -1.71 1.99
C ALA A 48 4.75 -2.77 1.05
N PRO A 49 4.47 -2.68 -0.27
CA PRO A 49 5.24 -3.40 -1.27
C PRO A 49 6.74 -3.13 -1.12
N ALA A 50 7.58 -4.16 -1.28
CA ALA A 50 9.03 -4.05 -1.05
C ALA A 50 9.67 -2.87 -1.79
N ALA A 51 9.30 -2.67 -3.06
CA ALA A 51 9.83 -1.59 -3.89
C ALA A 51 9.47 -0.17 -3.42
N LEU A 52 8.49 -0.01 -2.52
CA LEU A 52 8.04 1.28 -2.02
C LEU A 52 8.51 1.59 -0.59
N ARG A 53 9.03 0.60 0.14
CA ARG A 53 9.35 0.72 1.58
C ARG A 53 10.39 1.79 1.87
N ASP A 54 11.46 1.83 1.08
CA ASP A 54 12.61 2.68 1.36
C ASP A 54 12.28 4.16 1.30
N GLN A 55 11.28 4.54 0.50
CA GLN A 55 10.87 5.92 0.28
C GLN A 55 9.50 6.26 0.90
N ALA A 56 8.90 5.35 1.68
CA ALA A 56 7.63 5.60 2.34
C ALA A 56 7.80 6.44 3.61
N THR A 57 6.85 7.33 3.85
CA THR A 57 6.70 8.00 5.15
C THR A 57 6.17 7.02 6.18
N VAL A 58 6.63 7.12 7.43
CA VAL A 58 6.07 6.37 8.54
C VAL A 58 5.60 7.33 9.61
N ILE A 59 4.37 7.13 10.08
CA ILE A 59 3.73 7.93 11.11
C ILE A 59 3.26 7.05 12.28
N LYS A 60 3.02 7.69 13.42
CA LYS A 60 2.39 7.09 14.59
C LYS A 60 1.17 7.92 14.99
N TRP A 61 0.00 7.29 14.95
CA TRP A 61 -1.23 7.93 15.38
C TRP A 61 -1.23 8.19 16.90
N LYS A 62 -1.78 9.33 17.28
CA LYS A 62 -2.00 9.72 18.68
C LYS A 62 -3.45 9.48 19.07
N SER A 63 -3.72 9.55 20.37
CA SER A 63 -5.07 9.36 20.92
C SER A 63 -6.07 10.45 20.49
N ASP A 64 -5.60 11.61 20.06
CA ASP A 64 -6.41 12.68 19.49
C ASP A 64 -6.62 12.58 17.97
N PHE A 65 -6.18 11.46 17.36
CA PHE A 65 -6.26 11.18 15.92
C PHE A 65 -5.41 12.11 15.05
N THR A 66 -4.50 12.85 15.64
CA THR A 66 -3.34 13.46 14.96
C THR A 66 -2.20 12.44 14.93
N TYR A 67 -1.09 12.75 14.30
CA TYR A 67 0.04 11.83 14.20
C TYR A 67 1.38 12.54 14.35
N ASP A 68 2.37 11.78 14.80
CA ASP A 68 3.77 12.15 14.73
C ASP A 68 4.43 11.43 13.54
N THR A 69 5.34 12.11 12.86
CA THR A 69 6.15 11.50 11.82
C THR A 69 7.33 10.79 12.47
N LEU A 70 7.53 9.51 12.16
CA LEU A 70 8.67 8.71 12.61
C LEU A 70 9.81 8.71 11.57
N ARG A 71 9.45 8.74 10.29
CA ARG A 71 10.36 8.82 9.17
C ARG A 71 9.67 9.54 8.01
N LYS A 72 10.33 10.56 7.45
CA LYS A 72 9.82 11.33 6.33
C LYS A 72 10.23 10.67 5.01
N GLY A 73 9.26 10.30 4.21
CA GLY A 73 9.46 9.69 2.89
C GLY A 73 9.18 10.64 1.74
N THR A 74 9.36 10.17 0.50
CA THR A 74 9.27 10.99 -0.72
C THR A 74 8.30 10.46 -1.77
N ASN A 75 7.80 9.22 -1.62
CA ASN A 75 6.95 8.56 -2.64
C ASN A 75 5.43 8.75 -2.44
N GLY A 76 5.02 9.54 -1.46
CA GLY A 76 3.61 9.79 -1.16
C GLY A 76 2.87 8.64 -0.48
N LEU A 77 3.53 7.51 -0.20
CA LEU A 77 2.99 6.42 0.61
C LEU A 77 3.26 6.69 2.08
N VAL A 78 2.25 6.50 2.94
CA VAL A 78 2.34 6.68 4.39
C VAL A 78 1.95 5.40 5.08
N CYS A 79 2.83 4.86 5.92
CA CYS A 79 2.64 3.61 6.64
C CYS A 79 2.51 3.86 8.15
N TYR A 80 1.71 3.05 8.82
CA TYR A 80 1.45 3.16 10.25
C TYR A 80 1.00 1.83 10.86
N ASP A 81 1.25 1.70 12.16
CA ASP A 81 0.78 0.59 12.98
C ASP A 81 -0.62 0.89 13.53
N ARG A 82 -1.52 -0.06 13.41
CA ARG A 82 -2.87 -0.05 13.98
C ARG A 82 -3.07 -1.15 15.03
N SER A 83 -2.05 -1.89 15.37
CA SER A 83 -2.11 -2.94 16.39
C SER A 83 -2.56 -2.34 17.72
N GLY A 84 -3.48 -3.01 18.38
CA GLY A 84 -4.04 -2.53 19.65
C GLY A 84 -5.11 -1.44 19.55
N TYR A 85 -5.42 -0.95 18.34
CA TYR A 85 -6.59 -0.08 18.16
C TYR A 85 -7.89 -0.89 18.26
N PRO A 86 -8.96 -0.28 18.78
CA PRO A 86 -10.27 -0.93 18.81
C PRO A 86 -10.71 -1.39 17.42
N LEU A 87 -11.37 -2.54 17.36
CA LEU A 87 -11.84 -3.21 16.13
C LEU A 87 -10.74 -3.69 15.17
N GLN A 88 -9.46 -3.58 15.54
CA GLN A 88 -8.35 -4.11 14.76
C GLN A 88 -7.92 -5.49 15.26
N GLN A 89 -7.23 -6.24 14.40
CA GLN A 89 -6.54 -7.46 14.79
C GLN A 89 -5.37 -7.12 15.75
N PRO A 90 -4.93 -8.07 16.60
CA PRO A 90 -3.79 -7.85 17.49
C PRO A 90 -2.52 -7.39 16.76
N PHE A 91 -2.26 -7.91 15.56
CA PHE A 91 -1.29 -7.38 14.61
C PHE A 91 -2.04 -6.74 13.44
N SER A 92 -1.80 -5.46 13.20
CA SER A 92 -2.46 -4.72 12.11
C SER A 92 -1.57 -3.56 11.68
N VAL A 93 -1.04 -3.62 10.46
CA VAL A 93 -0.26 -2.55 9.86
C VAL A 93 -0.85 -2.15 8.52
N GLN A 94 -0.76 -0.89 8.18
CA GLN A 94 -1.40 -0.35 6.99
C GLN A 94 -0.54 0.73 6.35
N CYS A 95 -0.60 0.80 5.01
CA CYS A 95 -0.05 1.91 4.26
C CYS A 95 -1.13 2.48 3.34
N THR A 96 -1.14 3.79 3.17
CA THR A 96 -2.07 4.47 2.26
C THR A 96 -1.40 5.67 1.60
N SER A 97 -2.04 6.21 0.55
CA SER A 97 -1.63 7.48 -0.04
C SER A 97 -1.80 8.62 0.97
N ALA A 98 -0.87 9.56 1.02
CA ALA A 98 -0.90 10.71 1.94
C ALA A 98 -2.23 11.50 1.88
N ALA A 99 -2.86 11.56 0.70
CA ALA A 99 -4.16 12.20 0.50
C ALA A 99 -5.30 11.59 1.32
N ASN A 100 -5.14 10.37 1.84
CA ASN A 100 -6.17 9.66 2.59
C ASN A 100 -6.09 9.83 4.11
N LEU A 101 -5.07 10.52 4.63
CA LEU A 101 -4.83 10.60 6.09
C LEU A 101 -6.01 11.22 6.85
N SER A 102 -6.66 12.25 6.30
CA SER A 102 -7.86 12.83 6.92
C SER A 102 -9.01 11.83 7.04
N ARG A 103 -9.17 10.95 6.03
CA ARG A 103 -10.16 9.87 6.05
C ARG A 103 -9.79 8.81 7.09
N GLU A 104 -8.50 8.45 7.19
CA GLU A 104 -8.03 7.51 8.19
C GLU A 104 -8.21 8.03 9.62
N ALA A 105 -7.97 9.32 9.87
CA ALA A 105 -8.28 9.93 11.16
C ALA A 105 -9.76 9.78 11.54
N GLN A 106 -10.67 9.96 10.58
CA GLN A 106 -12.11 9.72 10.79
C GLN A 106 -12.44 8.24 11.04
N ASN A 107 -11.76 7.30 10.36
CA ASN A 107 -11.91 5.87 10.62
C ASN A 107 -11.49 5.54 12.05
N LEU A 108 -10.31 5.96 12.47
CA LEU A 108 -9.80 5.74 13.82
C LEU A 108 -10.72 6.31 14.90
N LYS A 109 -11.21 7.54 14.67
CA LYS A 109 -12.16 8.17 15.59
C LYS A 109 -13.47 7.38 15.71
N ALA A 110 -13.99 6.87 14.62
CA ALA A 110 -15.21 6.05 14.63
C ALA A 110 -14.97 4.69 15.34
N GLU A 111 -13.81 4.06 15.10
CA GLU A 111 -13.44 2.79 15.69
C GLU A 111 -13.09 2.86 17.19
N ALA A 112 -12.76 4.07 17.69
CA ALA A 112 -12.34 4.28 19.09
C ALA A 112 -13.37 3.81 20.13
N SER A 113 -14.65 3.71 19.76
CA SER A 113 -15.69 3.16 20.64
C SER A 113 -15.54 1.67 20.91
N GLY A 114 -14.79 0.92 20.10
CA GLY A 114 -14.70 -0.54 20.14
C GLY A 114 -15.97 -1.27 19.71
N ASP A 115 -17.00 -0.55 19.28
CA ASP A 115 -18.30 -1.09 18.86
C ASP A 115 -18.47 -0.86 17.34
N ARG A 116 -18.56 -1.95 16.59
CA ARG A 116 -18.68 -1.90 15.12
C ARG A 116 -19.93 -1.16 14.66
N SER A 117 -21.08 -1.39 15.30
CA SER A 117 -22.33 -0.75 14.91
C SER A 117 -22.28 0.76 15.15
N LYS A 118 -21.68 1.22 16.25
CA LYS A 118 -21.47 2.64 16.53
C LYS A 118 -20.50 3.26 15.54
N SER A 119 -19.42 2.55 15.21
CA SER A 119 -18.44 2.99 14.20
C SER A 119 -19.12 3.19 12.84
N GLU A 120 -19.87 2.22 12.37
CA GLU A 120 -20.60 2.28 11.09
C GLU A 120 -21.64 3.42 11.08
N ALA A 121 -22.39 3.59 12.18
CA ALA A 121 -23.34 4.68 12.31
C ALA A 121 -22.69 6.06 12.26
N MET A 122 -21.53 6.23 12.93
CA MET A 122 -20.76 7.47 12.88
C MET A 122 -20.26 7.77 11.48
N LEU A 123 -19.67 6.79 10.80
CA LEU A 123 -19.18 6.97 9.43
C LEU A 123 -20.30 7.28 8.45
N LYS A 124 -21.48 6.64 8.62
CA LYS A 124 -22.66 6.92 7.83
C LYS A 124 -23.20 8.34 8.06
N ALA A 125 -23.19 8.82 9.29
CA ALA A 125 -23.57 10.20 9.61
C ALA A 125 -22.65 11.21 8.90
N LEU A 126 -21.33 11.00 8.94
CA LEU A 126 -20.36 11.83 8.22
C LEU A 126 -20.57 11.82 6.70
N GLU A 127 -21.01 10.72 6.12
CA GLU A 127 -21.41 10.67 4.69
C GLU A 127 -22.67 11.48 4.42
N GLN A 128 -23.66 11.37 5.29
CA GLN A 128 -24.97 12.05 5.13
C GLN A 128 -24.86 13.57 5.28
N ASP A 129 -24.02 14.04 6.18
CA ASP A 129 -23.81 15.47 6.41
C ASP A 129 -22.73 16.08 5.47
N GLY A 130 -22.08 15.25 4.66
CA GLY A 130 -21.08 15.68 3.67
C GLY A 130 -19.70 16.00 4.28
N THR A 131 -19.47 15.73 5.56
CA THR A 131 -18.18 16.00 6.26
C THR A 131 -17.19 14.83 6.20
N ARG A 132 -17.62 13.67 5.64
CA ARG A 132 -16.73 12.53 5.41
C ARG A 132 -15.63 12.90 4.43
N ALA A 133 -14.38 12.79 4.85
CA ALA A 133 -13.23 12.98 3.97
C ALA A 133 -13.30 11.98 2.80
N LYS A 134 -13.33 12.48 1.57
CA LYS A 134 -13.38 11.64 0.37
C LYS A 134 -11.99 11.07 0.09
N PRO A 135 -11.86 9.79 -0.27
CA PRO A 135 -10.58 9.25 -0.70
C PRO A 135 -10.21 9.85 -2.07
N ALA A 136 -8.94 10.07 -2.32
CA ALA A 136 -8.49 10.45 -3.65
C ALA A 136 -8.72 9.28 -4.63
N PHE A 137 -9.30 9.55 -5.80
CA PHE A 137 -9.54 8.54 -6.82
C PHE A 137 -8.22 7.86 -7.23
N GLY A 138 -8.20 6.53 -7.30
CA GLY A 138 -7.00 5.75 -7.61
C GLY A 138 -6.00 5.63 -6.46
N SER A 139 -6.23 6.26 -5.32
CA SER A 139 -5.39 6.08 -4.14
C SER A 139 -5.52 4.67 -3.58
N VAL A 140 -4.46 4.22 -2.89
CA VAL A 140 -4.34 2.83 -2.47
C VAL A 140 -4.30 2.68 -0.96
N TRP A 141 -4.74 1.52 -0.49
CA TRP A 141 -4.43 0.97 0.83
C TRP A 141 -3.79 -0.39 0.67
N TYR A 142 -2.72 -0.60 1.41
CA TYR A 142 -2.11 -1.91 1.64
C TYR A 142 -2.33 -2.27 3.09
N HIS A 143 -2.86 -3.44 3.34
CA HIS A 143 -3.18 -3.89 4.68
C HIS A 143 -2.60 -5.29 4.92
N LEU A 144 -1.99 -5.46 6.08
CA LEU A 144 -1.49 -6.72 6.58
C LEU A 144 -1.94 -6.88 8.03
N SER A 145 -2.68 -7.93 8.35
CA SER A 145 -3.22 -8.14 9.70
C SER A 145 -3.39 -9.61 10.03
N GLY A 146 -3.40 -9.91 11.32
CA GLY A 146 -3.59 -11.25 11.84
C GLY A 146 -3.52 -11.31 13.36
N PRO A 147 -3.57 -12.52 13.95
CA PRO A 147 -3.39 -12.69 15.39
C PRO A 147 -2.01 -12.28 15.88
N ASP A 148 -0.99 -12.45 15.06
CA ASP A 148 0.38 -12.02 15.30
C ASP A 148 1.13 -11.79 13.97
N ARG A 149 2.42 -11.44 14.03
CA ARG A 149 3.26 -11.15 12.86
C ARG A 149 3.45 -12.37 11.95
N ASP A 150 3.52 -13.56 12.51
CA ASP A 150 3.84 -14.79 11.78
C ASP A 150 2.60 -15.45 11.19
N HIS A 151 1.42 -15.08 11.67
CA HIS A 151 0.12 -15.57 11.24
C HIS A 151 -0.74 -14.45 10.65
N VAL A 152 -0.23 -13.80 9.63
CA VAL A 152 -0.96 -12.75 8.92
C VAL A 152 -1.75 -13.26 7.74
N SER A 153 -2.87 -12.60 7.46
CA SER A 153 -3.60 -12.80 6.20
C SER A 153 -2.75 -12.29 5.02
N PRO A 154 -2.90 -12.90 3.82
CA PRO A 154 -2.25 -12.38 2.63
C PRO A 154 -2.46 -10.88 2.48
N HIS A 155 -1.44 -10.17 1.98
CA HIS A 155 -1.53 -8.73 1.73
C HIS A 155 -2.77 -8.40 0.91
N GLN A 156 -3.60 -7.51 1.42
CA GLN A 156 -4.78 -7.03 0.74
C GLN A 156 -4.50 -5.62 0.19
N MET A 157 -4.81 -5.41 -1.08
CA MET A 157 -4.75 -4.10 -1.70
C MET A 157 -6.15 -3.60 -2.02
N THR A 158 -6.40 -2.36 -1.68
CA THR A 158 -7.65 -1.65 -1.97
C THR A 158 -7.34 -0.41 -2.80
N VAL A 159 -8.11 -0.17 -3.86
CA VAL A 159 -7.99 1.03 -4.70
C VAL A 159 -9.27 1.83 -4.63
N ALA A 160 -9.21 3.09 -4.20
CA ALA A 160 -10.37 3.96 -4.11
C ALA A 160 -10.93 4.34 -5.48
N VAL A 161 -12.22 4.15 -5.67
CA VAL A 161 -12.96 4.52 -6.88
C VAL A 161 -14.32 5.14 -6.50
N PRO A 162 -14.32 6.28 -5.78
CA PRO A 162 -15.54 6.89 -5.26
C PRO A 162 -16.62 7.05 -6.33
N GLY A 163 -17.85 6.58 -6.03
CA GLY A 163 -18.98 6.63 -6.93
C GLY A 163 -19.02 5.57 -8.02
N ALA A 164 -17.96 4.74 -8.16
CA ALA A 164 -17.96 3.69 -9.17
C ALA A 164 -18.96 2.59 -8.86
N THR A 165 -19.52 2.00 -9.91
CA THR A 165 -20.48 0.89 -9.86
C THR A 165 -19.97 -0.32 -10.61
N GLU A 166 -20.63 -1.48 -10.46
CA GLU A 166 -20.38 -2.67 -11.26
C GLU A 166 -20.42 -2.34 -12.76
N ALA A 167 -21.44 -1.62 -13.18
CA ALA A 167 -21.64 -1.24 -14.59
C ALA A 167 -20.51 -0.32 -15.11
N SER A 168 -19.99 0.60 -14.28
CA SER A 168 -18.96 1.55 -14.71
C SER A 168 -17.57 0.93 -14.82
N LEU A 169 -17.29 -0.15 -14.07
CA LEU A 169 -15.98 -0.80 -14.02
C LEU A 169 -15.95 -2.19 -14.65
N GLY A 170 -17.09 -2.82 -14.87
CA GLY A 170 -17.18 -4.22 -15.30
C GLY A 170 -16.69 -5.20 -14.21
N LEU A 171 -16.63 -4.78 -12.97
CA LEU A 171 -16.21 -5.60 -11.84
C LEU A 171 -17.42 -6.04 -11.01
N PRO A 172 -17.50 -7.33 -10.60
CA PRO A 172 -18.61 -7.81 -9.78
C PRO A 172 -18.56 -7.23 -8.37
N GLU A 173 -19.71 -7.06 -7.73
CA GLU A 173 -19.83 -6.70 -6.32
C GLU A 173 -19.58 -7.89 -5.37
N LYS A 174 -19.70 -9.10 -5.87
CA LYS A 174 -19.43 -10.31 -5.08
C LYS A 174 -17.95 -10.65 -5.10
N ARG A 175 -17.40 -10.93 -3.91
CA ARG A 175 -16.01 -11.39 -3.76
C ARG A 175 -15.71 -12.57 -4.70
N ARG A 176 -14.55 -12.51 -5.35
CA ARG A 176 -13.96 -13.59 -6.13
C ARG A 176 -12.66 -14.06 -5.50
N GLU A 177 -12.39 -15.36 -5.55
CA GLU A 177 -11.13 -15.91 -5.04
C GLU A 177 -9.93 -15.54 -5.91
N THR A 178 -10.14 -15.45 -7.21
CA THR A 178 -9.07 -15.27 -8.21
C THR A 178 -9.20 -13.98 -9.01
N GLY A 179 -9.85 -12.96 -8.49
CA GLY A 179 -10.03 -11.73 -9.24
C GLY A 179 -10.42 -10.55 -8.38
N ALA A 180 -10.34 -9.36 -8.95
CA ALA A 180 -10.79 -8.15 -8.31
C ALA A 180 -12.33 -8.07 -8.28
N TRP A 181 -12.86 -7.39 -7.26
CA TRP A 181 -14.28 -7.05 -7.13
C TRP A 181 -14.43 -5.64 -6.58
N ILE A 182 -15.59 -5.04 -6.76
CA ILE A 182 -15.90 -3.74 -6.18
C ILE A 182 -16.70 -3.91 -4.88
N MET A 183 -16.33 -3.16 -3.85
CA MET A 183 -17.08 -3.05 -2.60
C MET A 183 -17.71 -1.66 -2.49
N ASN A 184 -18.87 -1.59 -1.83
CA ASN A 184 -19.61 -0.35 -1.61
C ASN A 184 -19.92 0.43 -2.90
N ALA A 185 -20.22 -0.30 -3.98
CA ALA A 185 -20.52 0.28 -5.28
C ALA A 185 -21.55 1.42 -5.21
N GLY A 186 -21.34 2.48 -5.99
CA GLY A 186 -22.22 3.66 -6.05
C GLY A 186 -22.06 4.64 -4.88
N THR A 187 -21.20 4.36 -3.90
CA THR A 187 -21.00 5.23 -2.74
C THR A 187 -19.68 6.01 -2.80
N SER A 188 -19.50 6.99 -1.92
CA SER A 188 -18.21 7.68 -1.76
C SER A 188 -17.11 6.75 -1.25
N THR A 189 -17.47 5.59 -0.70
CA THR A 189 -16.57 4.56 -0.19
C THR A 189 -16.33 3.43 -1.17
N ALA A 190 -16.81 3.54 -2.41
CA ALA A 190 -16.59 2.52 -3.42
C ALA A 190 -15.09 2.29 -3.65
N HIS A 191 -14.69 1.02 -3.63
CA HIS A 191 -13.29 0.65 -3.81
C HIS A 191 -13.15 -0.72 -4.46
N ILE A 192 -12.09 -0.89 -5.21
CA ILE A 192 -11.70 -2.17 -5.79
C ILE A 192 -10.91 -2.93 -4.74
N MET A 193 -11.31 -4.16 -4.51
CA MET A 193 -10.57 -5.13 -3.69
C MET A 193 -9.75 -6.01 -4.60
N ILE A 194 -8.47 -6.14 -4.30
CA ILE A 194 -7.55 -7.04 -4.99
C ILE A 194 -7.08 -8.07 -3.95
N PRO A 195 -7.33 -9.40 -4.20
CA PRO A 195 -6.88 -10.42 -3.27
C PRO A 195 -5.36 -10.37 -3.14
N GLY A 196 -4.87 -10.51 -1.90
CA GLY A 196 -3.45 -10.63 -1.61
C GLY A 196 -2.90 -12.00 -2.02
N ARG A 197 -1.58 -12.07 -2.09
CA ARG A 197 -0.80 -13.30 -2.28
C ARG A 197 -0.01 -13.62 -1.02
#